data_09c6b3102d8b170beb6ed36ebf7c4373
#
_entry.id   09c6b3102d8b170beb6ed36ebf7c4373
#
_cell.length_a   1.000
_cell.length_b   1.000
_cell.length_c   1.000
_cell.angle_alpha   90.00
_cell.angle_beta   90.00
_cell.angle_gamma   90.00
#
_symmetry.space_group_name_H-M   'P 1'
#
loop_
_entity.id
_entity.type
_entity.pdbx_description
1 polymer ?
#
loop_
_entity_poly.entity_id
_entity_poly.type
_entity_poly.pdbx_seq_one_letter_code
_entity_poly.pdbx_strand_id
1 'polypeptide(L)'
;MPLSHVFKIPSEIIEHALTLCHPRDVASFSQTCRKARRLVAGSPDQYLWRQLFLLFPFDDPLHISSTFLEDGQFNWRKELHRRMEAQSIACRTSSTLEELLAAIETFISVARSAAPVTWGYERMLQSTNMLRSPLLFSQEGNQPLARLRAYLALTLDEYDDDDVEGKERLKSIRMRSRCQVYDLRNYHQDNDWGPFNVTTGEVDWTHIESIINVVSMNLSDRPNDWPDTRPRYGLEATRAYSAPGTTALATGDWAGIEGHWRRYVCFMDYRGRGQQDGTYFDTSNFEEVARLVELKLRLIDAQAIPEVYILDRLPDSSHRHYPTLYFTGSSWGIQGNEVTVIGSVAMSEGGVVRWRFASIANSHIQWSSEGVQIGGIASAFGVIGTWTGIHHDRGPFWLYKVEDDHPIYMRALMTN
;
A
#
# COMPACT_ATOMS: atom_id res chain seq x y z
N MET A 1 -21.31 -45.77 -24.94
CA MET A 1 -21.21 -45.86 -23.47
C MET A 1 -22.48 -45.25 -22.89
N PRO A 2 -23.15 -45.87 -21.92
CA PRO A 2 -24.31 -45.28 -21.29
C PRO A 2 -23.93 -43.98 -20.62
N LEU A 3 -24.74 -42.92 -20.86
CA LEU A 3 -24.57 -41.62 -20.20
C LEU A 3 -24.59 -41.85 -18.67
N SER A 4 -23.60 -41.30 -17.96
CA SER A 4 -23.59 -41.37 -16.52
C SER A 4 -24.88 -40.74 -15.97
N HIS A 5 -25.42 -41.26 -14.85
CA HIS A 5 -26.71 -40.83 -14.28
C HIS A 5 -26.72 -39.33 -13.97
N VAL A 6 -25.55 -38.73 -13.71
CA VAL A 6 -25.37 -37.28 -13.46
C VAL A 6 -25.93 -36.43 -14.62
N PHE A 7 -25.74 -36.83 -15.87
CA PHE A 7 -26.22 -36.05 -17.02
C PHE A 7 -27.69 -36.30 -17.39
N LYS A 8 -28.46 -37.03 -16.56
CA LYS A 8 -29.93 -37.07 -16.61
C LYS A 8 -30.58 -35.95 -15.82
N ILE A 9 -29.81 -35.28 -14.96
CA ILE A 9 -30.21 -34.10 -14.18
C ILE A 9 -30.16 -32.88 -15.10
N PRO A 10 -31.08 -31.90 -14.97
CA PRO A 10 -31.00 -30.63 -15.68
C PRO A 10 -29.64 -29.97 -15.50
N SER A 11 -29.14 -29.32 -16.57
CA SER A 11 -27.81 -28.69 -16.57
C SER A 11 -27.65 -27.62 -15.49
N GLU A 12 -28.73 -26.89 -15.23
CA GLU A 12 -28.81 -25.81 -14.24
C GLU A 12 -28.56 -26.32 -12.81
N ILE A 13 -29.07 -27.52 -12.49
CA ILE A 13 -28.86 -28.14 -11.19
C ILE A 13 -27.41 -28.61 -11.05
N ILE A 14 -26.83 -29.17 -12.11
CA ILE A 14 -25.43 -29.58 -12.11
C ILE A 14 -24.53 -28.33 -11.96
N GLU A 15 -24.84 -27.27 -12.73
CA GLU A 15 -24.11 -26.02 -12.66
C GLU A 15 -24.16 -25.39 -11.24
N HIS A 16 -25.35 -25.37 -10.66
CA HIS A 16 -25.51 -24.90 -9.27
C HIS A 16 -24.71 -25.75 -8.27
N ALA A 17 -24.71 -27.07 -8.43
CA ALA A 17 -23.89 -27.94 -7.57
C ALA A 17 -22.38 -27.67 -7.75
N LEU A 18 -21.94 -27.35 -8.97
CA LEU A 18 -20.55 -27.01 -9.26
C LEU A 18 -20.13 -25.68 -8.64
N THR A 19 -21.04 -24.72 -8.42
CA THR A 19 -20.71 -23.47 -7.73
C THR A 19 -20.27 -23.68 -6.28
N LEU A 20 -20.68 -24.79 -5.67
CA LEU A 20 -20.34 -25.16 -4.30
C LEU A 20 -19.05 -25.98 -4.19
N CYS A 21 -18.43 -26.32 -5.33
CA CYS A 21 -17.20 -27.09 -5.39
C CYS A 21 -15.96 -26.17 -5.44
N HIS A 22 -14.83 -26.71 -5.02
CA HIS A 22 -13.56 -26.01 -5.22
C HIS A 22 -13.26 -25.87 -6.72
N PRO A 23 -12.72 -24.72 -7.21
CA PRO A 23 -12.42 -24.51 -8.63
C PRO A 23 -11.57 -25.61 -9.27
N ARG A 24 -10.64 -26.22 -8.53
CA ARG A 24 -9.85 -27.38 -9.00
C ARG A 24 -10.71 -28.61 -9.29
N ASP A 25 -11.73 -28.84 -8.47
CA ASP A 25 -12.64 -29.99 -8.67
C ASP A 25 -13.54 -29.76 -9.88
N VAL A 26 -13.98 -28.52 -10.10
CA VAL A 26 -14.71 -28.13 -11.31
C VAL A 26 -13.85 -28.31 -12.56
N ALA A 27 -12.56 -27.93 -12.49
CA ALA A 27 -11.62 -28.18 -13.56
C ALA A 27 -11.45 -29.69 -13.84
N SER A 28 -11.29 -30.50 -12.80
CA SER A 28 -11.19 -31.96 -12.89
C SER A 28 -12.46 -32.58 -13.48
N PHE A 29 -13.64 -32.14 -13.00
CA PHE A 29 -14.93 -32.56 -13.58
C PHE A 29 -15.01 -32.24 -15.08
N SER A 30 -14.56 -31.07 -15.51
CA SER A 30 -14.57 -30.67 -16.91
C SER A 30 -13.75 -31.60 -17.83
N GLN A 31 -12.76 -32.28 -17.29
CA GLN A 31 -11.88 -33.18 -18.00
C GLN A 31 -12.45 -34.60 -18.14
N THR A 32 -13.52 -34.95 -17.38
CA THR A 32 -14.06 -36.31 -17.38
C THR A 32 -14.71 -36.73 -18.68
N CYS A 33 -15.43 -35.83 -19.37
CA CYS A 33 -16.06 -36.11 -20.66
C CYS A 33 -16.41 -34.82 -21.43
N ARG A 34 -16.72 -34.98 -22.71
CA ARG A 34 -17.10 -33.86 -23.61
C ARG A 34 -18.33 -33.09 -23.11
N LYS A 35 -19.30 -33.76 -22.47
CA LYS A 35 -20.52 -33.11 -21.97
C LYS A 35 -20.19 -32.28 -20.72
N ALA A 36 -19.39 -32.76 -19.79
CA ALA A 36 -18.87 -31.98 -18.66
C ALA A 36 -18.10 -30.75 -19.12
N ARG A 37 -17.21 -30.93 -20.13
CA ARG A 37 -16.44 -29.81 -20.69
C ARG A 37 -17.33 -28.75 -21.31
N ARG A 38 -18.39 -29.14 -22.05
CA ARG A 38 -19.35 -28.18 -22.60
C ARG A 38 -20.11 -27.43 -21.53
N LEU A 39 -20.54 -28.13 -20.45
CA LEU A 39 -21.21 -27.51 -19.34
C LEU A 39 -20.37 -26.46 -18.63
N VAL A 40 -19.12 -26.80 -18.34
CA VAL A 40 -18.22 -25.92 -17.58
C VAL A 40 -17.64 -24.78 -18.44
N ALA A 41 -17.33 -25.04 -19.72
CA ALA A 41 -16.62 -24.09 -20.58
C ALA A 41 -17.52 -23.40 -21.62
N GLY A 42 -18.75 -23.86 -21.82
CA GLY A 42 -19.63 -23.44 -22.90
C GLY A 42 -20.73 -22.45 -22.52
N SER A 43 -20.89 -22.11 -21.26
CA SER A 43 -21.88 -21.12 -20.84
C SER A 43 -21.45 -19.71 -21.28
N PRO A 44 -22.25 -19.00 -22.08
CA PRO A 44 -21.89 -17.67 -22.58
C PRO A 44 -22.03 -16.59 -21.53
N ASP A 45 -22.80 -16.82 -20.47
CA ASP A 45 -23.13 -15.84 -19.42
C ASP A 45 -22.09 -15.80 -18.26
N GLN A 46 -21.12 -16.70 -18.29
CA GLN A 46 -20.10 -16.83 -17.25
C GLN A 46 -20.64 -17.02 -15.82
N TYR A 47 -21.92 -17.40 -15.65
CA TYR A 47 -22.58 -17.52 -14.34
C TYR A 47 -21.78 -18.42 -13.38
N LEU A 48 -21.43 -19.64 -13.81
CA LEU A 48 -20.63 -20.59 -13.02
C LEU A 48 -19.32 -19.96 -12.52
N TRP A 49 -18.59 -19.30 -13.41
CA TRP A 49 -17.28 -18.72 -13.10
C TRP A 49 -17.38 -17.53 -12.15
N ARG A 50 -18.43 -16.71 -12.32
CA ARG A 50 -18.73 -15.61 -11.40
C ARG A 50 -19.07 -16.14 -10.01
N GLN A 51 -19.93 -17.16 -9.89
CA GLN A 51 -20.29 -17.74 -8.61
C GLN A 51 -19.10 -18.39 -7.93
N LEU A 52 -18.29 -19.18 -8.65
CA LEU A 52 -17.06 -19.75 -8.13
C LEU A 52 -16.09 -18.69 -7.61
N PHE A 53 -15.99 -17.56 -8.30
CA PHE A 53 -15.13 -16.46 -7.89
C PHE A 53 -15.63 -15.79 -6.60
N LEU A 54 -16.92 -15.50 -6.51
CA LEU A 54 -17.53 -14.82 -5.37
C LEU A 54 -17.70 -15.71 -4.13
N LEU A 55 -17.86 -17.03 -4.32
CA LEU A 55 -17.93 -18.00 -3.22
C LEU A 55 -16.54 -18.44 -2.74
N PHE A 56 -15.54 -18.36 -3.59
CA PHE A 56 -14.14 -18.42 -3.18
C PHE A 56 -13.77 -17.09 -2.48
N PRO A 57 -12.80 -17.05 -1.59
CA PRO A 57 -12.54 -15.83 -0.79
C PRO A 57 -11.94 -14.67 -1.59
N PHE A 58 -12.56 -14.30 -2.69
CA PHE A 58 -12.20 -13.13 -3.48
C PHE A 58 -13.28 -12.05 -3.40
N ASP A 59 -12.82 -10.81 -3.23
CA ASP A 59 -13.71 -9.66 -3.34
C ASP A 59 -14.15 -9.44 -4.79
N ASP A 60 -15.36 -8.92 -4.98
CA ASP A 60 -15.86 -8.58 -6.31
C ASP A 60 -15.12 -7.36 -6.89
N PRO A 61 -14.29 -7.52 -7.91
CA PRO A 61 -13.47 -6.44 -8.46
C PRO A 61 -14.31 -5.34 -9.13
N LEU A 62 -15.56 -5.60 -9.45
CA LEU A 62 -16.45 -4.63 -10.09
C LEU A 62 -16.95 -3.55 -9.11
N HIS A 63 -16.88 -3.78 -7.81
CA HIS A 63 -17.23 -2.77 -6.81
C HIS A 63 -16.23 -1.63 -6.70
N ILE A 64 -15.00 -1.79 -7.19
CA ILE A 64 -13.90 -0.86 -6.90
C ILE A 64 -13.52 0.00 -8.10
N SER A 65 -13.63 -0.50 -9.30
CA SER A 65 -13.17 0.23 -10.49
C SER A 65 -13.84 -0.18 -11.78
N SER A 66 -14.38 0.80 -12.47
CA SER A 66 -14.79 0.66 -13.89
C SER A 66 -13.58 0.41 -14.82
N THR A 67 -12.35 0.58 -14.34
CA THR A 67 -11.11 0.38 -15.12
C THR A 67 -10.80 -1.08 -15.42
N PHE A 68 -11.46 -2.04 -14.74
CA PHE A 68 -11.34 -3.47 -15.08
C PHE A 68 -12.22 -3.92 -16.25
N LEU A 69 -13.00 -3.00 -16.81
CA LEU A 69 -13.86 -3.28 -17.95
C LEU A 69 -13.14 -2.94 -19.27
N GLU A 70 -12.21 -3.77 -19.70
CA GLU A 70 -11.84 -3.83 -21.10
C GLU A 70 -13.05 -4.37 -21.86
N ASP A 71 -13.55 -3.64 -22.87
CA ASP A 71 -14.67 -4.02 -23.73
C ASP A 71 -16.02 -4.33 -23.04
N GLY A 72 -16.29 -3.75 -21.87
CA GLY A 72 -17.63 -3.79 -21.25
C GLY A 72 -18.02 -5.08 -20.55
N GLN A 73 -17.20 -6.14 -20.57
CA GLN A 73 -17.45 -7.38 -19.84
C GLN A 73 -16.22 -7.87 -19.08
N PHE A 74 -16.40 -8.10 -17.77
CA PHE A 74 -15.36 -8.71 -16.94
C PHE A 74 -15.28 -10.22 -17.21
N ASN A 75 -14.07 -10.73 -17.48
CA ASN A 75 -13.85 -12.15 -17.74
C ASN A 75 -13.55 -12.91 -16.44
N TRP A 76 -14.62 -13.35 -15.75
CA TRP A 76 -14.58 -14.08 -14.49
C TRP A 76 -13.72 -15.35 -14.55
N ARG A 77 -13.83 -16.09 -15.66
CA ARG A 77 -13.05 -17.31 -15.86
C ARG A 77 -11.56 -17.04 -15.91
N LYS A 78 -11.15 -16.07 -16.75
CA LYS A 78 -9.74 -15.71 -16.91
C LYS A 78 -9.14 -15.24 -15.59
N GLU A 79 -9.88 -14.40 -14.87
CA GLU A 79 -9.42 -13.83 -13.60
C GLU A 79 -9.33 -14.89 -12.50
N LEU A 80 -10.33 -15.79 -12.38
CA LEU A 80 -10.26 -16.90 -11.43
C LEU A 80 -9.06 -17.81 -11.73
N HIS A 81 -8.85 -18.17 -12.98
CA HIS A 81 -7.69 -19.01 -13.37
C HIS A 81 -6.37 -18.32 -13.01
N ARG A 82 -6.23 -17.03 -13.31
CA ARG A 82 -5.03 -16.24 -13.00
C ARG A 82 -4.70 -16.27 -11.51
N ARG A 83 -5.70 -16.07 -10.64
CA ARG A 83 -5.53 -16.09 -9.18
C ARG A 83 -5.20 -17.49 -8.64
N MET A 84 -5.89 -18.52 -9.14
CA MET A 84 -5.63 -19.91 -8.75
C MET A 84 -4.24 -20.40 -9.20
N GLU A 85 -3.78 -19.95 -10.36
CA GLU A 85 -2.43 -20.23 -10.87
C GLU A 85 -1.37 -19.54 -10.01
N ALA A 86 -1.54 -18.26 -9.70
CA ALA A 86 -0.64 -17.53 -8.79
C ALA A 86 -0.52 -18.21 -7.42
N GLN A 87 -1.65 -18.64 -6.84
CA GLN A 87 -1.64 -19.41 -5.61
C GLN A 87 -0.86 -20.74 -5.76
N SER A 88 -1.07 -21.45 -6.87
CA SER A 88 -0.36 -22.70 -7.13
C SER A 88 1.14 -22.48 -7.25
N ILE A 89 1.58 -21.41 -7.94
CA ILE A 89 2.99 -21.04 -8.09
C ILE A 89 3.59 -20.71 -6.72
N ALA A 90 2.90 -19.93 -5.91
CA ALA A 90 3.35 -19.55 -4.57
C ALA A 90 3.52 -20.74 -3.61
N CYS A 91 2.78 -21.82 -3.82
CA CYS A 91 2.87 -23.04 -3.02
C CYS A 91 3.89 -24.08 -3.55
N ARG A 92 4.50 -23.84 -4.72
CA ARG A 92 5.50 -24.77 -5.28
C ARG A 92 6.88 -24.52 -4.66
N THR A 93 7.65 -25.59 -4.55
CA THR A 93 9.06 -25.51 -4.10
C THR A 93 10.02 -25.04 -5.19
N SER A 94 9.61 -25.14 -6.46
CA SER A 94 10.40 -24.70 -7.62
C SER A 94 9.49 -24.00 -8.63
N SER A 95 9.79 -22.77 -8.94
CA SER A 95 9.11 -21.98 -9.97
C SER A 95 10.16 -21.18 -10.74
N THR A 96 9.90 -20.88 -12.00
CA THR A 96 10.77 -19.97 -12.77
C THR A 96 10.60 -18.53 -12.27
N LEU A 97 11.59 -17.68 -12.55
CA LEU A 97 11.50 -16.26 -12.18
C LEU A 97 10.30 -15.58 -12.86
N GLU A 98 10.02 -15.91 -14.11
CA GLU A 98 8.87 -15.37 -14.86
C GLU A 98 7.54 -15.76 -14.22
N GLU A 99 7.35 -17.04 -13.88
CA GLU A 99 6.15 -17.51 -13.14
C GLU A 99 5.99 -16.79 -11.82
N LEU A 100 7.09 -16.62 -11.07
CA LEU A 100 7.06 -15.92 -9.78
C LEU A 100 6.66 -14.46 -9.94
N LEU A 101 7.22 -13.74 -10.90
CA LEU A 101 6.87 -12.35 -11.18
C LEU A 101 5.40 -12.20 -11.58
N ALA A 102 4.89 -13.09 -12.44
CA ALA A 102 3.47 -13.11 -12.82
C ALA A 102 2.54 -13.36 -11.63
N ALA A 103 2.94 -14.25 -10.71
CA ALA A 103 2.21 -14.51 -9.48
C ALA A 103 2.20 -13.28 -8.55
N ILE A 104 3.34 -12.62 -8.37
CA ILE A 104 3.49 -11.40 -7.56
C ILE A 104 2.60 -10.28 -8.11
N GLU A 105 2.62 -10.04 -9.42
CA GLU A 105 1.76 -9.04 -10.06
C GLU A 105 0.27 -9.37 -9.86
N THR A 106 -0.07 -10.65 -9.87
CA THR A 106 -1.44 -11.10 -9.57
C THR A 106 -1.80 -10.78 -8.12
N PHE A 107 -0.93 -11.03 -7.15
CA PHE A 107 -1.17 -10.70 -5.74
C PHE A 107 -1.29 -9.19 -5.50
N ILE A 108 -0.46 -8.39 -6.15
CA ILE A 108 -0.58 -6.92 -6.11
C ILE A 108 -1.95 -6.50 -6.66
N SER A 109 -2.38 -7.09 -7.78
CA SER A 109 -3.70 -6.82 -8.35
C SER A 109 -4.83 -7.21 -7.39
N VAL A 110 -4.72 -8.36 -6.70
CA VAL A 110 -5.69 -8.79 -5.67
C VAL A 110 -5.74 -7.79 -4.52
N ALA A 111 -4.60 -7.37 -3.99
CA ALA A 111 -4.53 -6.39 -2.91
C ALA A 111 -5.16 -5.04 -3.32
N ARG A 112 -4.91 -4.57 -4.55
CA ARG A 112 -5.48 -3.33 -5.09
C ARG A 112 -6.97 -3.42 -5.40
N SER A 113 -7.47 -4.60 -5.72
CA SER A 113 -8.89 -4.85 -6.02
C SER A 113 -9.68 -5.34 -4.82
N ALA A 114 -9.11 -5.35 -3.63
CA ALA A 114 -9.82 -5.71 -2.42
C ALA A 114 -10.91 -4.68 -2.10
N ALA A 115 -12.14 -5.15 -1.82
CA ALA A 115 -13.28 -4.28 -1.56
C ALA A 115 -13.03 -3.39 -0.32
N PRO A 116 -13.59 -2.16 -0.29
CA PRO A 116 -13.58 -1.34 0.90
C PRO A 116 -14.15 -2.10 2.09
N VAL A 117 -13.55 -1.89 3.27
CA VAL A 117 -14.06 -2.50 4.51
C VAL A 117 -15.39 -1.83 4.83
N THR A 118 -16.49 -2.55 4.62
CA THR A 118 -17.74 -2.21 5.30
C THR A 118 -17.66 -2.84 6.70
N TRP A 119 -17.67 -2.02 7.73
CA TRP A 119 -17.64 -2.43 9.13
C TRP A 119 -18.60 -3.59 9.37
N GLY A 120 -18.07 -4.77 9.74
CA GLY A 120 -18.86 -5.93 10.14
C GLY A 120 -18.63 -7.23 9.36
N TYR A 121 -17.68 -7.35 8.46
CA TYR A 121 -17.49 -8.60 7.70
C TYR A 121 -16.20 -9.36 8.02
N GLU A 122 -16.37 -10.55 8.59
CA GLU A 122 -15.31 -11.54 8.88
C GLU A 122 -14.69 -12.23 7.64
N ARG A 123 -15.06 -11.82 6.41
CA ARG A 123 -14.55 -12.42 5.17
C ARG A 123 -13.05 -12.19 4.90
N MET A 124 -12.41 -11.41 5.71
CA MET A 124 -11.06 -10.87 5.53
C MET A 124 -9.94 -11.87 5.75
N LEU A 125 -10.13 -12.86 6.60
CA LEU A 125 -9.10 -13.80 7.04
C LEU A 125 -8.60 -14.75 5.94
N GLN A 126 -9.38 -14.97 4.87
CA GLN A 126 -9.05 -15.99 3.87
C GLN A 126 -8.15 -15.45 2.74
N SER A 127 -8.28 -14.17 2.37
CA SER A 127 -7.38 -13.54 1.38
C SER A 127 -5.95 -13.39 1.92
N THR A 128 -5.79 -13.18 3.22
CA THR A 128 -4.48 -13.09 3.89
C THR A 128 -3.71 -14.41 3.86
N ASN A 129 -4.38 -15.56 3.92
CA ASN A 129 -3.71 -16.85 3.87
C ASN A 129 -3.02 -17.14 2.53
N MET A 130 -3.51 -16.59 1.42
CA MET A 130 -2.84 -16.71 0.12
C MET A 130 -1.52 -15.95 0.06
N LEU A 131 -1.39 -14.89 0.84
CA LEU A 131 -0.25 -13.97 0.81
C LEU A 131 0.87 -14.38 1.79
N ARG A 132 0.69 -15.41 2.61
CA ARG A 132 1.69 -15.98 3.53
C ARG A 132 2.57 -17.04 2.85
N SER A 133 3.14 -16.72 1.69
CA SER A 133 4.03 -17.64 1.00
C SER A 133 5.49 -17.46 1.44
N PRO A 134 6.25 -18.54 1.73
CA PRO A 134 7.70 -18.45 2.00
C PRO A 134 8.50 -17.78 0.89
N LEU A 135 8.02 -17.83 -0.36
CA LEU A 135 8.66 -17.20 -1.50
C LEU A 135 8.71 -15.66 -1.39
N LEU A 136 7.82 -15.05 -0.60
CA LEU A 136 7.81 -13.60 -0.39
C LEU A 136 9.03 -13.09 0.40
N PHE A 137 9.78 -13.98 1.01
CA PHE A 137 10.94 -13.65 1.84
C PHE A 137 12.30 -13.89 1.15
N SER A 138 12.32 -14.48 -0.06
CA SER A 138 13.53 -15.09 -0.60
C SER A 138 14.34 -14.26 -1.61
N GLN A 139 13.84 -13.11 -2.11
CA GLN A 139 14.54 -12.33 -3.14
C GLN A 139 14.69 -10.86 -2.77
N GLU A 140 15.93 -10.39 -2.70
CA GLU A 140 16.30 -9.01 -2.42
C GLU A 140 16.33 -8.19 -3.73
N GLY A 141 15.97 -6.90 -3.65
CA GLY A 141 16.13 -5.95 -4.77
C GLY A 141 15.09 -6.06 -5.91
N ASN A 142 14.09 -6.93 -5.77
CA ASN A 142 13.05 -7.09 -6.79
C ASN A 142 11.92 -6.09 -6.55
N GLN A 143 11.72 -5.13 -7.47
CA GLN A 143 10.73 -4.06 -7.35
C GLN A 143 9.28 -4.57 -7.17
N PRO A 144 8.75 -5.52 -7.96
CA PRO A 144 7.43 -6.10 -7.72
C PRO A 144 7.27 -6.75 -6.36
N LEU A 145 8.28 -7.48 -5.90
CA LEU A 145 8.26 -8.14 -4.59
C LEU A 145 8.32 -7.13 -3.46
N ALA A 146 9.17 -6.10 -3.56
CA ALA A 146 9.24 -5.01 -2.60
C ALA A 146 7.89 -4.25 -2.52
N ARG A 147 7.23 -4.04 -3.67
CA ARG A 147 5.89 -3.47 -3.72
C ARG A 147 4.88 -4.32 -2.95
N LEU A 148 4.86 -5.62 -3.18
CA LEU A 148 3.95 -6.54 -2.47
C LEU A 148 4.23 -6.53 -0.97
N ARG A 149 5.50 -6.57 -0.54
CA ARG A 149 5.89 -6.49 0.87
C ARG A 149 5.50 -5.15 1.50
N ALA A 150 5.66 -4.04 0.77
CA ALA A 150 5.19 -2.73 1.22
C ALA A 150 3.67 -2.70 1.44
N TYR A 151 2.88 -3.23 0.49
CA TYR A 151 1.41 -3.29 0.60
C TYR A 151 0.93 -4.11 1.80
N LEU A 152 1.61 -5.20 2.10
CA LEU A 152 1.22 -6.12 3.17
C LEU A 152 1.90 -5.83 4.50
N ALA A 153 2.92 -4.96 4.50
CA ALA A 153 3.79 -4.67 5.65
C ALA A 153 4.34 -5.95 6.32
N LEU A 154 4.75 -6.92 5.50
CA LEU A 154 5.11 -8.29 5.94
C LEU A 154 6.26 -8.34 6.95
N THR A 155 7.11 -7.32 6.97
CA THR A 155 8.23 -7.23 7.93
C THR A 155 7.75 -7.03 9.36
N LEU A 156 6.48 -6.57 9.51
CA LEU A 156 5.87 -6.28 10.81
C LEU A 156 5.07 -7.46 11.36
N ASP A 157 4.97 -8.55 10.62
CA ASP A 157 4.37 -9.78 11.14
C ASP A 157 5.15 -10.21 12.39
N GLU A 158 4.43 -10.41 13.47
CA GLU A 158 4.98 -10.71 14.78
C GLU A 158 5.89 -11.94 14.70
N TYR A 159 7.17 -11.74 14.98
CA TYR A 159 8.08 -12.83 15.25
C TYR A 159 7.83 -13.30 16.69
N ASP A 160 7.71 -14.61 16.87
CA ASP A 160 7.69 -15.22 18.19
C ASP A 160 8.95 -14.79 18.94
N ASP A 161 8.79 -14.33 20.17
CA ASP A 161 9.90 -13.87 21.01
C ASP A 161 10.98 -14.95 21.22
N ASP A 162 10.63 -16.21 21.01
CA ASP A 162 11.54 -17.36 21.12
C ASP A 162 12.26 -17.71 19.80
N ASP A 163 11.91 -17.09 18.66
CA ASP A 163 12.55 -17.31 17.36
C ASP A 163 13.85 -16.53 17.20
N VAL A 164 14.98 -17.17 17.50
CA VAL A 164 16.32 -16.58 17.39
C VAL A 164 16.67 -16.24 15.93
N GLU A 165 16.31 -17.10 14.99
CA GLU A 165 16.57 -16.86 13.56
C GLU A 165 15.75 -15.69 13.02
N GLY A 166 14.50 -15.57 13.46
CA GLY A 166 13.65 -14.42 13.15
C GLY A 166 14.21 -13.11 13.67
N LYS A 167 14.74 -13.08 14.88
CA LYS A 167 15.38 -11.89 15.46
C LYS A 167 16.62 -11.44 14.67
N GLU A 168 17.51 -12.36 14.31
CA GLU A 168 18.68 -12.03 13.49
C GLU A 168 18.30 -11.56 12.10
N ARG A 169 17.27 -12.17 11.49
CA ARG A 169 16.73 -11.71 10.22
C ARG A 169 16.16 -10.30 10.31
N LEU A 170 15.39 -10.00 11.36
CA LEU A 170 14.82 -8.67 11.59
C LEU A 170 15.90 -7.62 11.79
N LYS A 171 16.95 -7.95 12.54
CA LYS A 171 18.13 -7.08 12.72
C LYS A 171 18.81 -6.79 11.38
N SER A 172 19.00 -7.79 10.54
CA SER A 172 19.57 -7.64 9.20
C SER A 172 18.70 -6.76 8.29
N ILE A 173 17.37 -6.94 8.32
CA ILE A 173 16.43 -6.11 7.57
C ILE A 173 16.50 -4.65 8.05
N ARG A 174 16.53 -4.43 9.36
CA ARG A 174 16.65 -3.10 9.96
C ARG A 174 17.91 -2.38 9.50
N MET A 175 19.04 -3.04 9.57
CA MET A 175 20.33 -2.48 9.15
C MET A 175 20.31 -2.10 7.67
N ARG A 176 19.86 -3.00 6.79
CA ARG A 176 19.77 -2.74 5.35
C ARG A 176 18.83 -1.59 5.04
N SER A 177 17.67 -1.57 5.68
CA SER A 177 16.67 -0.51 5.48
C SER A 177 17.21 0.85 5.90
N ARG A 178 17.95 0.93 7.02
CA ARG A 178 18.63 2.15 7.45
C ARG A 178 19.71 2.57 6.46
N CYS A 179 20.55 1.64 5.98
CA CYS A 179 21.55 1.92 4.96
C CYS A 179 20.92 2.56 3.71
N GLN A 180 19.78 2.05 3.25
CA GLN A 180 19.10 2.58 2.07
C GLN A 180 18.45 3.92 2.33
N VAL A 181 17.73 4.07 3.44
CA VAL A 181 16.97 5.29 3.78
C VAL A 181 17.88 6.47 4.10
N TYR A 182 19.01 6.23 4.76
CA TYR A 182 19.92 7.31 5.16
C TYR A 182 21.13 7.49 4.24
N ASP A 183 21.18 6.78 3.10
CA ASP A 183 22.16 7.05 2.05
C ASP A 183 21.76 8.33 1.29
N LEU A 184 22.52 9.39 1.51
CA LEU A 184 22.26 10.69 0.89
C LEU A 184 22.34 10.67 -0.65
N ARG A 185 22.96 9.65 -1.23
CA ARG A 185 23.02 9.44 -2.69
C ARG A 185 21.69 9.06 -3.31
N ASN A 186 20.72 8.61 -2.51
CA ASN A 186 19.38 8.30 -2.97
C ASN A 186 18.49 9.54 -3.14
N TYR A 187 18.98 10.73 -2.77
CA TYR A 187 18.21 11.96 -2.76
C TYR A 187 18.79 12.96 -3.77
N HIS A 188 18.20 13.03 -4.94
CA HIS A 188 18.59 13.88 -6.05
C HIS A 188 17.43 14.74 -6.54
N GLN A 189 17.77 15.85 -7.23
CA GLN A 189 16.78 16.64 -7.94
C GLN A 189 16.07 15.83 -9.03
N ASP A 190 16.80 14.91 -9.69
CA ASP A 190 16.27 14.10 -10.80
C ASP A 190 15.24 13.04 -10.35
N ASN A 191 15.16 12.73 -9.05
CA ASN A 191 14.12 11.89 -8.46
C ASN A 191 13.18 12.68 -7.53
N ASP A 192 13.10 14.00 -7.72
CA ASP A 192 12.28 14.90 -6.91
C ASP A 192 12.59 14.82 -5.40
N TRP A 193 13.79 14.38 -5.02
CA TRP A 193 14.20 14.11 -3.64
C TRP A 193 13.35 13.05 -2.94
N GLY A 194 12.57 12.28 -3.71
CA GLY A 194 11.62 11.30 -3.26
C GLY A 194 12.07 9.86 -3.50
N PRO A 195 11.24 8.89 -3.14
CA PRO A 195 11.50 7.48 -3.35
C PRO A 195 11.16 7.07 -4.80
N PHE A 196 11.79 7.73 -5.76
CA PHE A 196 11.57 7.51 -7.19
C PHE A 196 12.86 7.15 -7.90
N ASN A 197 12.75 6.35 -8.94
CA ASN A 197 13.88 5.99 -9.78
C ASN A 197 14.31 7.18 -10.64
N VAL A 198 15.58 7.54 -10.58
CA VAL A 198 16.16 8.69 -11.31
C VAL A 198 15.97 8.58 -12.83
N THR A 199 15.98 7.36 -13.38
CA THR A 199 15.93 7.15 -14.83
C THR A 199 14.50 7.08 -15.36
N THR A 200 13.59 6.41 -14.62
CA THR A 200 12.21 6.17 -15.11
C THR A 200 11.17 7.09 -14.47
N GLY A 201 11.50 7.75 -13.35
CA GLY A 201 10.54 8.51 -12.55
C GLY A 201 9.49 7.66 -11.84
N GLU A 202 9.57 6.33 -11.98
CA GLU A 202 8.68 5.39 -11.29
C GLU A 202 9.05 5.27 -9.82
N VAL A 203 8.12 4.74 -9.03
CA VAL A 203 8.33 4.48 -7.60
C VAL A 203 9.43 3.44 -7.39
N ASP A 204 10.42 3.78 -6.58
CA ASP A 204 11.38 2.80 -6.05
C ASP A 204 10.76 2.07 -4.85
N TRP A 205 10.17 0.91 -5.13
CA TRP A 205 9.49 0.11 -4.11
C TRP A 205 10.44 -0.46 -3.06
N THR A 206 11.71 -0.68 -3.39
CA THR A 206 12.71 -1.12 -2.41
C THR A 206 13.01 -0.01 -1.41
N HIS A 207 13.03 1.24 -1.87
CA HIS A 207 13.16 2.40 -0.98
C HIS A 207 11.90 2.58 -0.13
N ILE A 208 10.70 2.48 -0.71
CA ILE A 208 9.42 2.53 0.03
C ILE A 208 9.36 1.45 1.11
N GLU A 209 9.68 0.20 0.79
CA GLU A 209 9.74 -0.89 1.77
C GLU A 209 10.72 -0.56 2.91
N SER A 210 11.89 -0.05 2.58
CA SER A 210 12.90 0.33 3.56
C SER A 210 12.42 1.47 4.47
N ILE A 211 11.69 2.45 3.94
CA ILE A 211 11.07 3.52 4.74
C ILE A 211 10.04 2.95 5.72
N ILE A 212 9.16 2.05 5.25
CA ILE A 212 8.17 1.39 6.11
C ILE A 212 8.88 0.65 7.24
N ASN A 213 9.91 -0.12 6.94
CA ASN A 213 10.68 -0.88 7.93
C ASN A 213 11.31 0.04 8.97
N VAL A 214 11.98 1.11 8.55
CA VAL A 214 12.64 2.06 9.47
C VAL A 214 11.63 2.73 10.40
N VAL A 215 10.53 3.28 9.85
CA VAL A 215 9.54 3.96 10.68
C VAL A 215 8.84 3.00 11.63
N SER A 216 8.45 1.81 11.15
CA SER A 216 7.74 0.82 11.97
C SER A 216 8.59 0.29 13.11
N MET A 217 9.86 -0.03 12.85
CA MET A 217 10.77 -0.52 13.88
C MET A 217 11.07 0.55 14.93
N ASN A 218 11.19 1.83 14.52
CA ASN A 218 11.34 2.92 15.46
C ASN A 218 10.09 3.14 16.32
N LEU A 219 8.91 2.86 15.78
CA LEU A 219 7.67 2.90 16.55
C LEU A 219 7.53 1.70 17.49
N SER A 220 8.04 0.53 17.11
CA SER A 220 8.02 -0.68 17.96
C SER A 220 8.96 -0.56 19.15
N ASP A 221 10.07 0.15 19.01
CA ASP A 221 11.03 0.40 20.11
C ASP A 221 10.50 1.40 21.15
N ARG A 222 9.35 2.04 20.91
CA ARG A 222 8.78 3.01 21.83
C ARG A 222 7.90 2.35 22.90
N PRO A 223 7.84 2.91 24.13
CA PRO A 223 6.96 2.42 25.17
C PRO A 223 5.50 2.32 24.70
N ASN A 224 4.75 1.41 25.30
CA ASN A 224 3.35 1.13 24.96
C ASN A 224 2.37 2.28 25.23
N ASP A 225 2.85 3.44 25.68
CA ASP A 225 2.03 4.63 25.95
C ASP A 225 1.45 5.28 24.68
N TRP A 226 1.79 4.76 23.49
CA TRP A 226 1.38 5.27 22.18
C TRP A 226 0.61 4.29 21.31
N PRO A 227 -0.17 3.31 21.83
CA PRO A 227 -0.82 2.29 20.99
C PRO A 227 -1.84 2.89 20.02
N ASP A 228 -2.58 3.94 20.47
CA ASP A 228 -3.67 4.54 19.69
C ASP A 228 -3.19 5.52 18.60
N THR A 229 -1.88 5.78 18.54
CA THR A 229 -1.29 6.73 17.57
C THR A 229 -0.56 6.07 16.44
N ARG A 230 -0.50 4.74 16.40
CA ARG A 230 0.23 4.00 15.36
C ARG A 230 -0.54 3.97 14.04
N PRO A 231 0.15 4.09 12.90
CA PRO A 231 -0.49 3.90 11.61
C PRO A 231 -1.03 2.48 11.47
N ARG A 232 -2.14 2.33 10.77
CA ARG A 232 -2.67 1.02 10.39
C ARG A 232 -1.88 0.48 9.21
N TYR A 233 -1.60 -0.80 9.19
CA TYR A 233 -0.86 -1.48 8.13
C TYR A 233 -1.47 -2.84 7.77
N GLY A 234 -0.90 -3.49 6.77
CA GLY A 234 -1.39 -4.76 6.24
C GLY A 234 -2.55 -4.58 5.26
N LEU A 235 -3.09 -5.70 4.80
CA LEU A 235 -4.09 -5.75 3.70
C LEU A 235 -5.32 -4.87 3.97
N GLU A 236 -5.77 -4.83 5.20
CA GLU A 236 -6.95 -4.05 5.59
C GLU A 236 -6.73 -2.55 5.41
N ALA A 237 -5.56 -2.08 5.82
CA ALA A 237 -5.21 -0.68 5.71
C ALA A 237 -4.95 -0.26 4.26
N THR A 238 -4.58 -1.19 3.36
CA THR A 238 -4.33 -0.89 1.94
C THR A 238 -5.60 -0.87 1.08
N ARG A 239 -6.75 -1.24 1.62
CA ARG A 239 -8.02 -1.20 0.88
C ARG A 239 -8.37 0.24 0.48
N ALA A 240 -8.98 0.39 -0.69
CA ALA A 240 -9.50 1.69 -1.11
C ALA A 240 -10.55 2.19 -0.11
N TYR A 241 -10.58 3.49 0.13
CA TYR A 241 -11.51 4.17 1.03
C TYR A 241 -11.57 3.61 2.45
N SER A 242 -10.47 3.00 2.92
CA SER A 242 -10.34 2.50 4.29
C SER A 242 -9.91 3.55 5.30
N ALA A 243 -9.45 4.72 4.84
CA ALA A 243 -9.08 5.83 5.72
C ALA A 243 -10.30 6.42 6.43
N PRO A 244 -10.16 6.87 7.69
CA PRO A 244 -11.24 7.48 8.45
C PRO A 244 -11.88 8.67 7.72
N GLY A 245 -13.21 8.82 7.85
CA GLY A 245 -13.96 9.94 7.27
C GLY A 245 -13.99 9.96 5.73
N THR A 246 -13.47 8.94 5.06
CA THR A 246 -13.51 8.84 3.60
C THR A 246 -14.70 8.02 3.14
N THR A 247 -15.39 8.53 2.11
CA THR A 247 -16.44 7.77 1.42
C THR A 247 -16.16 7.79 -0.07
N ALA A 248 -16.45 6.69 -0.75
CA ALA A 248 -16.33 6.58 -2.21
C ALA A 248 -17.16 7.63 -2.98
N LEU A 249 -18.04 8.36 -2.28
CA LEU A 249 -18.99 9.33 -2.83
C LEU A 249 -18.60 10.78 -2.54
N ALA A 250 -17.46 11.06 -1.92
CA ALA A 250 -17.02 12.44 -1.70
C ALA A 250 -16.68 13.08 -3.06
N THR A 251 -17.63 13.86 -3.56
CA THR A 251 -17.47 14.60 -4.81
C THR A 251 -16.38 15.66 -4.63
N GLY A 252 -15.27 15.49 -5.34
CA GLY A 252 -14.17 16.45 -5.36
C GLY A 252 -12.92 16.01 -4.60
N ASP A 253 -13.00 15.28 -3.51
CA ASP A 253 -11.84 14.77 -2.75
C ASP A 253 -11.62 13.27 -3.00
N TRP A 254 -11.24 12.91 -4.21
CA TRP A 254 -11.03 11.52 -4.56
C TRP A 254 -9.86 10.86 -3.78
N ALA A 255 -8.90 11.67 -3.32
CA ALA A 255 -7.74 11.17 -2.59
C ALA A 255 -7.95 11.10 -1.07
N GLY A 256 -9.08 11.63 -0.55
CA GLY A 256 -9.39 11.66 0.87
C GLY A 256 -8.50 12.61 1.68
N ILE A 257 -8.14 13.76 1.08
CA ILE A 257 -7.18 14.73 1.65
C ILE A 257 -7.74 15.43 2.89
N GLU A 258 -9.01 15.86 2.83
CA GLU A 258 -9.60 16.69 3.88
C GLU A 258 -9.69 15.95 5.21
N GLY A 259 -9.34 16.62 6.31
CA GLY A 259 -9.44 16.09 7.68
C GLY A 259 -8.14 16.16 8.46
N HIS A 260 -8.08 15.35 9.52
CA HIS A 260 -6.95 15.28 10.43
C HIS A 260 -6.00 14.16 10.05
N TRP A 261 -4.69 14.46 10.12
CA TRP A 261 -3.61 13.57 9.76
C TRP A 261 -2.54 13.55 10.84
N ARG A 262 -1.85 12.45 10.93
CA ARG A 262 -0.64 12.28 11.74
C ARG A 262 0.51 11.86 10.86
N ARG A 263 1.68 12.39 11.18
CA ARG A 263 2.89 12.13 10.43
C ARG A 263 4.01 11.78 11.38
N TYR A 264 4.56 10.58 11.25
CA TYR A 264 5.84 10.27 11.83
C TYR A 264 6.95 10.70 10.87
N VAL A 265 7.91 11.46 11.39
CA VAL A 265 9.13 11.82 10.69
C VAL A 265 10.30 11.24 11.47
N CYS A 266 11.19 10.54 10.77
CA CYS A 266 12.43 10.06 11.36
C CYS A 266 13.61 10.84 10.80
N PHE A 267 14.62 11.04 11.62
CA PHE A 267 15.86 11.67 11.23
C PHE A 267 17.00 11.12 12.06
N MET A 268 18.14 11.10 11.44
CA MET A 268 19.38 10.67 12.04
C MET A 268 20.20 11.88 12.44
N ASP A 269 20.81 11.89 13.64
CA ASP A 269 21.78 12.91 13.99
C ASP A 269 23.07 12.69 13.21
N TYR A 270 23.29 13.55 12.22
CA TYR A 270 24.48 13.54 11.38
C TYR A 270 25.69 14.26 12.05
N ARG A 271 25.55 14.81 13.25
CA ARG A 271 26.64 15.48 13.96
C ARG A 271 27.55 14.44 14.62
N GLY A 272 28.83 14.56 14.40
CA GLY A 272 29.84 13.67 15.02
C GLY A 272 30.47 12.60 14.12
N ARG A 273 30.33 12.72 12.79
CA ARG A 273 30.77 11.69 11.86
C ARG A 273 32.18 11.84 11.35
N GLY A 274 33.05 10.97 11.87
CA GLY A 274 34.15 10.47 11.10
C GLY A 274 33.73 9.22 10.32
N GLN A 275 34.39 8.95 9.21
CA GLN A 275 34.20 7.84 8.24
C GLN A 275 33.17 6.76 8.59
N GLN A 276 32.12 6.65 7.76
CA GLN A 276 31.07 5.66 7.91
C GLN A 276 31.45 4.38 7.17
N ASP A 277 31.67 3.33 7.91
CA ASP A 277 31.55 1.97 7.40
C ASP A 277 30.13 1.44 7.67
N GLY A 278 29.73 0.36 7.01
CA GLY A 278 28.39 -0.21 7.15
C GLY A 278 28.04 -0.69 8.56
N THR A 279 28.99 -0.72 9.48
CA THR A 279 28.82 -1.14 10.88
C THR A 279 28.19 -0.05 11.73
N TYR A 280 28.21 1.21 11.27
CA TYR A 280 27.65 2.35 12.01
C TYR A 280 26.17 2.17 12.39
N PHE A 281 25.35 1.63 11.48
CA PHE A 281 23.92 1.45 11.70
C PHE A 281 23.55 0.34 12.68
N ASP A 282 24.51 -0.48 13.09
CA ASP A 282 24.34 -1.56 14.08
C ASP A 282 24.99 -1.21 15.44
N THR A 283 25.55 -0.04 15.57
CA THR A 283 26.19 0.38 16.83
C THR A 283 25.21 0.99 17.81
N SER A 284 25.50 0.85 19.12
CA SER A 284 24.76 1.52 20.20
C SER A 284 24.82 3.05 20.13
N ASN A 285 25.72 3.61 19.32
CA ASN A 285 25.89 5.05 19.12
C ASN A 285 25.02 5.60 17.96
N PHE A 286 24.22 4.75 17.33
CA PHE A 286 23.29 5.20 16.29
C PHE A 286 22.09 5.87 16.93
N GLU A 287 21.98 7.17 16.80
CA GLU A 287 20.87 7.96 17.30
C GLU A 287 19.88 8.26 16.16
N GLU A 288 18.71 7.66 16.24
CA GLU A 288 17.59 7.91 15.37
C GLU A 288 16.41 8.46 16.17
N VAL A 289 15.89 9.59 15.74
CA VAL A 289 14.79 10.24 16.42
C VAL A 289 13.56 10.17 15.54
N ALA A 290 12.46 9.66 16.10
CA ALA A 290 11.15 9.75 15.47
C ALA A 290 10.29 10.82 16.19
N ARG A 291 9.68 11.70 15.41
CA ARG A 291 8.77 12.74 15.91
C ARG A 291 7.39 12.57 15.31
N LEU A 292 6.38 12.81 16.12
CA LEU A 292 4.99 12.90 15.68
C LEU A 292 4.67 14.36 15.34
N VAL A 293 4.05 14.57 14.19
CA VAL A 293 3.52 15.86 13.72
C VAL A 293 2.04 15.66 13.42
N GLU A 294 1.19 16.56 13.90
CA GLU A 294 -0.24 16.55 13.58
C GLU A 294 -0.53 17.59 12.49
N LEU A 295 -1.43 17.24 11.57
CA LEU A 295 -1.82 18.11 10.46
C LEU A 295 -3.34 18.17 10.35
N LYS A 296 -3.84 19.32 9.90
CA LYS A 296 -5.22 19.49 9.44
C LYS A 296 -5.20 20.02 8.03
N LEU A 297 -5.71 19.24 7.09
CA LEU A 297 -5.66 19.53 5.66
C LEU A 297 -7.07 19.86 5.12
N ARG A 298 -7.12 20.73 4.11
CA ARG A 298 -8.33 21.08 3.35
C ARG A 298 -7.99 21.30 1.89
N LEU A 299 -8.92 21.00 1.01
CA LEU A 299 -8.79 21.28 -0.42
C LEU A 299 -8.81 22.78 -0.70
N ILE A 300 -8.10 23.19 -1.74
CA ILE A 300 -8.11 24.52 -2.30
C ILE A 300 -8.10 24.47 -3.84
N ASP A 301 -8.60 25.54 -4.46
CA ASP A 301 -8.45 25.69 -5.90
C ASP A 301 -6.99 25.96 -6.29
N ALA A 302 -6.58 25.46 -7.47
CA ALA A 302 -5.24 25.66 -8.00
C ALA A 302 -4.84 27.16 -8.07
N GLN A 303 -5.81 28.04 -8.29
CA GLN A 303 -5.63 29.50 -8.38
C GLN A 303 -5.33 30.14 -7.01
N ALA A 304 -5.65 29.46 -5.92
CA ALA A 304 -5.41 29.94 -4.57
C ALA A 304 -3.98 29.66 -4.07
N ILE A 305 -3.17 28.93 -4.84
CA ILE A 305 -1.77 28.66 -4.51
C ILE A 305 -0.93 29.86 -4.85
N PRO A 306 -0.16 30.42 -3.90
CA PRO A 306 0.78 31.51 -4.19
C PRO A 306 1.81 31.11 -5.25
N GLU A 307 2.12 32.01 -6.18
CA GLU A 307 3.07 31.75 -7.29
C GLU A 307 4.44 31.24 -6.83
N VAL A 308 4.90 31.67 -5.67
CA VAL A 308 6.18 31.24 -5.09
C VAL A 308 6.23 29.72 -4.86
N TYR A 309 5.07 29.05 -4.72
CA TYR A 309 4.94 27.61 -4.47
C TYR A 309 4.55 26.82 -5.72
N ILE A 310 4.34 27.50 -6.85
CA ILE A 310 3.92 26.88 -8.13
C ILE A 310 5.04 26.05 -8.75
N LEU A 311 6.30 26.35 -8.46
CA LEU A 311 7.47 25.71 -9.07
C LEU A 311 7.63 24.23 -8.70
N ASP A 312 6.98 23.77 -7.63
CA ASP A 312 7.06 22.40 -7.12
C ASP A 312 5.76 21.59 -7.35
N ARG A 313 5.01 21.90 -8.39
CA ARG A 313 3.78 21.15 -8.69
C ARG A 313 4.11 19.75 -9.21
N LEU A 314 3.34 18.77 -8.74
CA LEU A 314 3.29 17.48 -9.43
C LEU A 314 2.79 17.68 -10.86
N PRO A 315 3.26 16.89 -11.82
CA PRO A 315 2.69 16.86 -13.16
C PRO A 315 1.17 16.66 -13.06
N ASP A 316 0.44 17.27 -13.99
CA ASP A 316 -1.00 17.06 -14.05
C ASP A 316 -1.32 15.58 -14.16
N SER A 317 -2.34 15.15 -13.43
CA SER A 317 -2.79 13.77 -13.48
C SER A 317 -3.17 13.40 -14.91
N SER A 318 -2.59 12.33 -15.43
CA SER A 318 -2.97 11.77 -16.72
C SER A 318 -4.35 11.09 -16.70
N HIS A 319 -4.89 10.87 -15.50
CA HIS A 319 -6.13 10.11 -15.31
C HIS A 319 -7.36 11.03 -15.27
N ARG A 320 -8.23 10.93 -16.27
CA ARG A 320 -9.40 11.82 -16.46
C ARG A 320 -10.36 11.85 -15.26
N HIS A 321 -10.48 10.76 -14.51
CA HIS A 321 -11.37 10.66 -13.35
C HIS A 321 -10.73 11.08 -12.02
N TYR A 322 -9.40 11.29 -12.00
CA TYR A 322 -8.64 11.64 -10.82
C TYR A 322 -7.76 12.87 -11.13
N PRO A 323 -8.37 14.06 -11.30
CA PRO A 323 -7.62 15.29 -11.57
C PRO A 323 -6.66 15.60 -10.42
N THR A 324 -5.61 16.35 -10.70
CA THR A 324 -4.71 16.85 -9.65
C THR A 324 -5.49 17.65 -8.63
N LEU A 325 -5.35 17.32 -7.36
CA LEU A 325 -5.94 18.04 -6.23
C LEU A 325 -4.88 18.88 -5.55
N TYR A 326 -5.29 20.05 -5.08
CA TYR A 326 -4.44 20.97 -4.32
C TYR A 326 -5.01 21.14 -2.93
N PHE A 327 -4.13 21.27 -1.95
CA PHE A 327 -4.52 21.42 -0.58
C PHE A 327 -3.64 22.39 0.19
N THR A 328 -4.20 22.93 1.25
CA THR A 328 -3.48 23.69 2.27
C THR A 328 -3.89 23.19 3.64
N GLY A 329 -3.14 23.58 4.64
CA GLY A 329 -3.46 23.23 6.02
C GLY A 329 -2.45 23.78 7.00
N SER A 330 -2.60 23.33 8.23
CA SER A 330 -1.70 23.63 9.33
C SER A 330 -1.07 22.35 9.86
N SER A 331 0.16 22.44 10.32
CA SER A 331 0.84 21.38 11.03
C SER A 331 1.40 21.87 12.36
N TRP A 332 1.39 20.99 13.35
CA TRP A 332 1.86 21.27 14.71
C TRP A 332 2.85 20.20 15.14
N GLY A 333 4.04 20.62 15.54
CA GLY A 333 5.06 19.76 16.16
C GLY A 333 5.02 19.82 17.68
N ILE A 334 5.89 19.07 18.32
CA ILE A 334 6.01 18.97 19.80
C ILE A 334 6.17 20.33 20.48
N GLN A 335 6.75 21.33 19.80
CA GLN A 335 6.94 22.67 20.34
C GLN A 335 5.74 23.61 20.16
N GLY A 336 4.62 23.11 19.60
CA GLY A 336 3.38 23.86 19.45
C GLY A 336 3.40 24.97 18.41
N ASN A 337 4.49 25.17 17.70
CA ASN A 337 4.54 26.16 16.61
C ASN A 337 3.71 25.66 15.43
N GLU A 338 2.76 26.49 15.02
CA GLU A 338 1.96 26.24 13.83
C GLU A 338 2.75 26.58 12.59
N VAL A 339 2.73 25.66 11.62
CA VAL A 339 3.41 25.79 10.32
C VAL A 339 2.38 25.56 9.22
N THR A 340 2.34 26.43 8.23
CA THR A 340 1.45 26.26 7.07
C THR A 340 1.97 25.13 6.18
N VAL A 341 1.04 24.28 5.70
CA VAL A 341 1.32 23.22 4.73
C VAL A 341 0.59 23.54 3.44
N ILE A 342 1.27 23.40 2.30
CA ILE A 342 0.69 23.52 0.97
C ILE A 342 1.17 22.34 0.13
N GLY A 343 0.29 21.75 -0.66
CA GLY A 343 0.67 20.61 -1.49
C GLY A 343 -0.30 20.25 -2.58
N SER A 344 0.04 19.19 -3.29
CA SER A 344 -0.77 18.61 -4.35
C SER A 344 -0.74 17.08 -4.32
N VAL A 345 -1.79 16.49 -4.86
CA VAL A 345 -1.94 15.04 -5.03
C VAL A 345 -2.32 14.75 -6.47
N ALA A 346 -1.61 13.84 -7.10
CA ALA A 346 -1.86 13.43 -8.47
C ALA A 346 -1.80 11.92 -8.65
N MET A 347 -2.56 11.41 -9.60
CA MET A 347 -2.51 10.02 -10.04
C MET A 347 -1.47 9.88 -11.15
N SER A 348 -0.45 9.04 -10.94
CA SER A 348 0.54 8.73 -11.96
C SER A 348 -0.01 7.76 -13.01
N GLU A 349 0.65 7.64 -14.16
CA GLU A 349 0.28 6.70 -15.24
C GLU A 349 0.20 5.25 -14.74
N GLY A 350 1.08 4.85 -13.82
CA GLY A 350 1.05 3.52 -13.17
C GLY A 350 -0.06 3.32 -12.15
N GLY A 351 -1.00 4.26 -12.02
CA GLY A 351 -2.12 4.20 -11.07
C GLY A 351 -1.68 4.31 -9.61
N VAL A 352 -0.58 5.00 -9.36
CA VAL A 352 -0.06 5.29 -8.03
C VAL A 352 -0.39 6.73 -7.65
N VAL A 353 -0.89 6.94 -6.45
CA VAL A 353 -1.22 8.27 -5.92
C VAL A 353 0.05 8.89 -5.32
N ARG A 354 0.52 9.98 -5.93
CA ARG A 354 1.70 10.74 -5.49
C ARG A 354 1.26 11.96 -4.69
N TRP A 355 1.98 12.22 -3.61
CA TRP A 355 1.80 13.38 -2.74
C TRP A 355 3.08 14.21 -2.74
N ARG A 356 2.92 15.52 -2.98
CA ARG A 356 3.99 16.51 -2.83
C ARG A 356 3.48 17.65 -1.97
N PHE A 357 4.22 18.00 -0.94
CA PHE A 357 3.84 19.13 -0.08
C PHE A 357 5.05 19.78 0.59
N ALA A 358 4.88 21.07 0.90
CA ALA A 358 5.87 21.86 1.60
C ALA A 358 5.31 22.40 2.90
N SER A 359 6.17 22.48 3.91
CA SER A 359 5.88 23.15 5.19
C SER A 359 6.56 24.51 5.19
N ILE A 360 5.81 25.55 5.52
CA ILE A 360 6.16 26.95 5.36
C ILE A 360 6.12 27.64 6.71
N ALA A 361 7.24 28.20 7.12
CA ALA A 361 7.33 29.09 8.28
C ALA A 361 8.01 30.39 7.90
N ASN A 362 7.54 31.51 8.44
CA ASN A 362 8.07 32.86 8.16
C ASN A 362 8.15 33.16 6.65
N SER A 363 7.14 32.74 5.88
CA SER A 363 7.05 32.91 4.42
C SER A 363 8.14 32.19 3.60
N HIS A 364 8.83 31.22 4.20
CA HIS A 364 9.84 30.42 3.51
C HIS A 364 9.54 28.94 3.65
N ILE A 365 9.82 28.16 2.61
CA ILE A 365 9.75 26.70 2.67
C ILE A 365 10.83 26.23 3.63
N GLN A 366 10.45 25.49 4.64
CA GLN A 366 11.36 24.90 5.61
C GLN A 366 11.64 23.43 5.28
N TRP A 367 10.61 22.70 4.86
CA TRP A 367 10.68 21.29 4.49
C TRP A 367 9.82 21.02 3.28
N SER A 368 10.35 20.24 2.36
CA SER A 368 9.62 19.63 1.24
C SER A 368 9.42 18.14 1.51
N SER A 369 8.36 17.57 0.97
CA SER A 369 8.02 16.16 1.18
C SER A 369 7.47 15.56 -0.09
N GLU A 370 7.99 14.38 -0.45
CA GLU A 370 7.56 13.56 -1.57
C GLU A 370 7.15 12.19 -1.06
N GLY A 371 6.00 11.72 -1.48
CA GLY A 371 5.51 10.42 -1.02
C GLY A 371 4.53 9.74 -1.95
N VAL A 372 4.29 8.49 -1.63
CA VAL A 372 3.42 7.57 -2.36
C VAL A 372 2.38 7.02 -1.40
N GLN A 373 1.12 7.09 -1.77
CA GLN A 373 0.05 6.44 -1.01
C GLN A 373 0.12 4.93 -1.23
N ILE A 374 0.14 4.17 -0.16
CA ILE A 374 0.23 2.71 -0.21
C ILE A 374 -1.16 2.10 -0.27
N GLY A 375 -1.40 1.22 -1.22
CA GLY A 375 -2.70 0.58 -1.40
C GLY A 375 -3.60 1.29 -2.39
N GLY A 376 -4.90 1.22 -2.14
CA GLY A 376 -5.93 1.87 -2.96
C GLY A 376 -6.09 3.35 -2.64
N ILE A 377 -6.99 3.99 -3.38
CA ILE A 377 -7.34 5.40 -3.19
C ILE A 377 -7.89 5.61 -1.79
N ALA A 378 -7.43 6.66 -1.10
CA ALA A 378 -7.85 6.99 0.27
C ALA A 378 -7.70 5.82 1.25
N SER A 379 -6.59 5.08 1.16
CA SER A 379 -6.27 3.96 2.05
C SER A 379 -5.87 4.44 3.45
N ALA A 380 -6.22 3.65 4.48
CA ALA A 380 -5.84 3.91 5.86
C ALA A 380 -4.34 3.73 6.11
N PHE A 381 -3.63 3.00 5.25
CA PHE A 381 -2.19 2.89 5.32
C PHE A 381 -1.52 4.26 5.21
N GLY A 382 -2.07 5.14 4.35
CA GLY A 382 -1.60 6.49 4.16
C GLY A 382 -0.42 6.59 3.18
N VAL A 383 0.43 7.58 3.42
CA VAL A 383 1.49 8.01 2.51
C VAL A 383 2.86 7.75 3.11
N ILE A 384 3.69 7.06 2.36
CA ILE A 384 5.09 6.78 2.70
C ILE A 384 5.98 7.62 1.81
N GLY A 385 7.00 8.23 2.39
CA GLY A 385 7.88 9.07 1.59
C GLY A 385 9.07 9.63 2.35
N THR A 386 9.66 10.63 1.74
CA THR A 386 10.86 11.30 2.24
C THR A 386 10.62 12.79 2.41
N TRP A 387 11.27 13.38 3.39
CA TRP A 387 11.29 14.82 3.60
C TRP A 387 12.70 15.36 3.46
N THR A 388 12.81 16.60 3.01
CA THR A 388 14.07 17.32 2.83
C THR A 388 13.95 18.70 3.44
N GLY A 389 14.90 19.07 4.30
CA GLY A 389 15.00 20.38 4.90
C GLY A 389 15.94 21.31 4.14
N ILE A 390 15.84 22.61 4.39
CA ILE A 390 16.69 23.64 3.77
C ILE A 390 18.19 23.50 4.10
N HIS A 391 18.52 22.85 5.19
CA HIS A 391 19.91 22.57 5.60
C HIS A 391 20.41 21.22 5.10
N HIS A 392 19.75 20.62 4.09
CA HIS A 392 20.05 19.31 3.55
C HIS A 392 19.82 18.14 4.52
N ASP A 393 19.13 18.39 5.63
CA ASP A 393 18.60 17.31 6.47
C ASP A 393 17.54 16.55 5.71
N ARG A 394 17.52 15.22 5.82
CA ARG A 394 16.62 14.34 5.08
C ARG A 394 16.25 13.15 5.94
N GLY A 395 15.11 12.57 5.62
CA GLY A 395 14.68 11.37 6.29
C GLY A 395 13.33 10.84 5.80
N PRO A 396 12.94 9.70 6.32
CA PRO A 396 11.67 9.07 5.96
C PRO A 396 10.52 9.66 6.75
N PHE A 397 9.30 9.51 6.19
CA PHE A 397 8.07 9.79 6.91
C PHE A 397 6.98 8.77 6.59
N TRP A 398 6.02 8.68 7.52
CA TRP A 398 4.75 8.00 7.36
C TRP A 398 3.61 8.94 7.76
N LEU A 399 2.75 9.31 6.80
CA LEU A 399 1.61 10.20 6.98
C LEU A 399 0.32 9.37 6.84
N TYR A 400 -0.55 9.41 7.85
CA TYR A 400 -1.80 8.65 7.87
C TYR A 400 -2.95 9.47 8.46
N LYS A 401 -4.17 9.18 7.98
CA LYS A 401 -5.38 9.89 8.38
C LYS A 401 -5.92 9.32 9.68
N VAL A 402 -6.44 10.18 10.54
CA VAL A 402 -7.11 9.84 11.81
C VAL A 402 -8.52 10.36 11.81
N GLU A 403 -9.36 9.87 12.75
CA GLU A 403 -10.72 10.38 12.94
C GLU A 403 -10.69 11.85 13.37
N ASP A 404 -11.74 12.61 13.03
CA ASP A 404 -11.81 14.04 13.34
C ASP A 404 -11.93 14.34 14.85
N ASP A 405 -12.44 13.39 15.62
CA ASP A 405 -12.54 13.44 17.09
C ASP A 405 -11.32 12.84 17.79
N HIS A 406 -10.30 12.43 17.02
CA HIS A 406 -9.10 11.84 17.59
C HIS A 406 -8.41 12.84 18.54
N PRO A 407 -8.01 12.43 19.76
CA PRO A 407 -7.40 13.34 20.72
C PRO A 407 -6.17 14.02 20.12
N ILE A 408 -6.15 15.34 20.11
CA ILE A 408 -4.99 16.13 19.69
C ILE A 408 -3.98 16.06 20.84
N TYR A 409 -3.03 15.15 20.75
CA TYR A 409 -2.02 14.89 21.79
C TYR A 409 -1.21 16.13 22.14
N MET A 410 -0.94 16.98 21.16
CA MET A 410 -0.13 18.18 21.34
C MET A 410 -0.80 19.27 22.18
N ARG A 411 -2.14 19.37 22.14
CA ARG A 411 -2.86 20.30 23.03
C ARG A 411 -2.96 19.80 24.46
N ALA A 412 -3.06 18.50 24.68
CA ALA A 412 -3.15 17.91 26.01
C ALA A 412 -1.84 18.04 26.81
N LEU A 413 -0.68 18.03 26.15
CA LEU A 413 0.64 18.22 26.78
C LEU A 413 0.93 19.68 27.15
N MET A 414 0.22 20.66 26.55
CA MET A 414 0.39 22.09 26.85
C MET A 414 -0.55 22.62 27.95
N THR A 415 -1.55 21.83 28.35
CA THR A 415 -2.52 22.20 29.40
C THR A 415 -2.23 21.56 30.74
N ASN A 416 -1.19 20.80 30.90
CA ASN A 416 -0.62 20.29 32.14
C ASN A 416 0.79 20.89 32.36
#